data_578ed9264b55694d60712d265cd30dae
#
_entry.id   578ed9264b55694d60712d265cd30dae
#
_cell.length_a   1.000
_cell.length_b   1.000
_cell.length_c   1.000
_cell.angle_alpha   90.00
_cell.angle_beta   90.00
_cell.angle_gamma   90.00
#
_symmetry.space_group_name_H-M   'P 1'
#
loop_
_entity.id
_entity.type
_entity.pdbx_description
1 polymer ?
#
loop_
_entity_poly.entity_id
_entity_poly.type
_entity_poly.pdbx_seq_one_letter_code
_entity_poly.pdbx_strand_id
1 'polypeptide(L)'
;MMAAIVLEGNERTEFGKGAARRMRVAGMIPATIYAGGNQPAYIELPMRETTNALRHTNALYQIKFGDNTKHAVVKDVQRNPVKRIIEHIDFYEVTAGEKITVEVPVFVEGTPKGAAVAFVDIQELPVRADVTNLPERIVISVDGLQDGDKVFAKDVTLPEGVELAEHVNPEESVVTVEVPEEVALPEPTETDAAAAATDAAPAADASAAKED
;
A
#
# COMPACT_ATOMS: atom_id res chain seq x y z
N MET A 1 5.14 -4.18 23.99
CA MET A 1 3.94 -3.34 24.18
C MET A 1 4.08 -2.15 23.24
N MET A 2 3.38 -2.14 22.15
CA MET A 2 3.37 -0.98 21.25
C MET A 2 2.61 0.17 21.93
N ALA A 3 3.20 1.38 21.89
CA ALA A 3 2.51 2.56 22.35
C ALA A 3 1.40 2.90 21.36
N ALA A 4 0.16 3.05 21.84
CA ALA A 4 -0.94 3.49 20.99
C ALA A 4 -0.68 4.90 20.45
N ILE A 5 -0.86 5.08 19.14
CA ILE A 5 -0.71 6.38 18.49
C ILE A 5 -1.99 7.19 18.75
N VAL A 6 -1.87 8.34 19.37
CA VAL A 6 -3.02 9.20 19.68
C VAL A 6 -3.34 10.06 18.45
N LEU A 7 -4.60 10.01 18.00
CA LEU A 7 -5.14 10.89 16.98
C LEU A 7 -6.32 11.68 17.57
N GLU A 8 -6.32 12.99 17.38
CA GLU A 8 -7.40 13.87 17.79
C GLU A 8 -8.22 14.28 16.57
N GLY A 9 -9.52 14.14 16.65
CA GLY A 9 -10.45 14.46 15.57
C GLY A 9 -11.75 15.03 16.08
N ASN A 10 -12.63 15.38 15.16
CA ASN A 10 -13.96 15.87 15.46
C ASN A 10 -15.01 14.89 14.95
N GLU A 11 -16.19 14.91 15.55
CA GLU A 11 -17.32 14.17 15.04
C GLU A 11 -17.86 14.84 13.77
N ARG A 12 -18.11 14.02 12.76
CA ARG A 12 -18.57 14.49 11.48
C ARG A 12 -20.09 14.60 11.44
N THR A 13 -20.60 15.78 11.15
CA THR A 13 -22.04 16.09 11.08
C THR A 13 -22.54 16.24 9.64
N GLU A 14 -21.67 16.66 8.69
CA GLU A 14 -22.01 16.85 7.29
C GLU A 14 -21.61 15.65 6.43
N PHE A 15 -22.54 15.15 5.61
CA PHE A 15 -22.31 13.99 4.73
C PHE A 15 -22.45 14.35 3.25
N GLY A 16 -21.98 13.43 2.40
CA GLY A 16 -22.07 13.53 0.95
C GLY A 16 -20.80 14.05 0.28
N LYS A 17 -20.78 13.96 -1.06
CA LYS A 17 -19.62 14.27 -1.92
C LYS A 17 -19.10 15.70 -1.74
N GLY A 18 -20.01 16.68 -1.67
CA GLY A 18 -19.64 18.09 -1.52
C GLY A 18 -18.98 18.39 -0.18
N ALA A 19 -19.54 17.87 0.93
CA ALA A 19 -18.99 17.99 2.27
C ALA A 19 -17.60 17.37 2.37
N ALA A 20 -17.44 16.13 1.92
CA ALA A 20 -16.16 15.44 1.93
C ALA A 20 -15.08 16.18 1.10
N ARG A 21 -15.47 16.81 -0.03
CA ARG A 21 -14.54 17.62 -0.83
C ARG A 21 -14.10 18.89 -0.09
N ARG A 22 -15.03 19.61 0.55
CA ARG A 22 -14.70 20.81 1.37
C ARG A 22 -13.77 20.47 2.51
N MET A 23 -14.04 19.37 3.22
CA MET A 23 -13.25 18.86 4.33
C MET A 23 -11.80 18.57 3.90
N ARG A 24 -11.59 17.87 2.78
CA ARG A 24 -10.24 17.61 2.26
C ARG A 24 -9.51 18.88 1.82
N VAL A 25 -10.22 19.87 1.29
CA VAL A 25 -9.64 21.20 0.98
C VAL A 25 -9.24 21.95 2.24
N ALA A 26 -9.99 21.78 3.34
CA ALA A 26 -9.65 22.33 4.65
C ALA A 26 -8.52 21.57 5.36
N GLY A 27 -7.94 20.53 4.74
CA GLY A 27 -6.85 19.74 5.32
C GLY A 27 -7.30 18.67 6.32
N MET A 28 -8.57 18.28 6.26
CA MET A 28 -9.14 17.22 7.10
C MET A 28 -9.44 15.98 6.23
N ILE A 29 -9.33 14.80 6.83
CA ILE A 29 -9.63 13.51 6.19
C ILE A 29 -10.89 12.94 6.83
N PRO A 30 -11.92 12.60 6.03
CA PRO A 30 -13.05 11.85 6.55
C PRO A 30 -12.63 10.42 6.88
N ALA A 31 -13.05 9.94 8.05
CA ALA A 31 -12.79 8.57 8.47
C ALA A 31 -14.04 7.96 9.11
N THR A 32 -14.11 6.64 9.09
CA THR A 32 -15.18 5.86 9.68
C THR A 32 -14.60 4.85 10.65
N ILE A 33 -15.18 4.75 11.84
CA ILE A 33 -14.83 3.74 12.85
C ILE A 33 -15.96 2.73 12.88
N TYR A 34 -15.69 1.52 12.44
CA TYR A 34 -16.63 0.40 12.51
C TYR A 34 -16.45 -0.33 13.85
N ALA A 35 -17.53 -0.52 14.55
CA ALA A 35 -17.56 -1.33 15.77
C ALA A 35 -18.31 -2.63 15.50
N GLY A 36 -17.82 -3.75 15.98
CA GLY A 36 -18.50 -5.04 15.81
C GLY A 36 -19.88 -5.06 16.44
N GLY A 37 -20.92 -4.80 15.63
CA GLY A 37 -22.32 -4.80 16.06
C GLY A 37 -22.91 -3.48 16.52
N ASN A 38 -22.11 -2.41 16.66
CA ASN A 38 -22.57 -1.08 17.01
C ASN A 38 -22.68 -0.17 15.77
N GLN A 39 -23.35 0.98 15.93
CA GLN A 39 -23.40 1.97 14.85
C GLN A 39 -21.99 2.53 14.57
N PRO A 40 -21.62 2.68 13.27
CA PRO A 40 -20.34 3.26 12.91
C PRO A 40 -20.25 4.73 13.35
N ALA A 41 -19.09 5.12 13.84
CA ALA A 41 -18.81 6.53 14.16
C ALA A 41 -18.12 7.19 12.97
N TYR A 42 -18.61 8.36 12.58
CA TYR A 42 -18.05 9.15 11.49
C TYR A 42 -17.26 10.32 12.07
N ILE A 43 -16.00 10.42 11.68
CA ILE A 43 -15.07 11.41 12.22
C ILE A 43 -14.33 12.14 11.12
N GLU A 44 -13.74 13.26 11.47
CA GLU A 44 -12.77 13.99 10.64
C GLU A 44 -11.44 14.10 11.38
N LEU A 45 -10.36 13.79 10.68
CA LEU A 45 -9.00 13.78 11.24
C LEU A 45 -8.10 14.79 10.53
N PRO A 46 -7.13 15.44 11.22
CA PRO A 46 -6.18 16.32 10.58
C PRO A 46 -5.25 15.55 9.63
N MET A 47 -5.18 15.98 8.38
CA MET A 47 -4.48 15.27 7.29
C MET A 47 -2.99 15.06 7.61
N ARG A 48 -2.32 16.06 8.14
CA ARG A 48 -0.87 16.01 8.38
C ARG A 48 -0.49 14.99 9.44
N GLU A 49 -1.18 15.02 10.57
CA GLU A 49 -0.92 14.14 11.71
C GLU A 49 -1.28 12.70 11.37
N THR A 50 -2.45 12.52 10.77
CA THR A 50 -2.93 11.21 10.32
C THR A 50 -2.01 10.59 9.26
N THR A 51 -1.53 11.37 8.29
CA THR A 51 -0.59 10.86 7.27
C THR A 51 0.73 10.42 7.89
N ASN A 52 1.23 11.12 8.91
CA ASN A 52 2.44 10.71 9.62
C ASN A 52 2.20 9.45 10.46
N ALA A 53 1.07 9.37 11.13
CA ALA A 53 0.69 8.21 11.92
C ALA A 53 0.56 6.93 11.07
N LEU A 54 -0.01 7.04 9.87
CA LEU A 54 -0.18 5.93 8.91
C LEU A 54 1.11 5.42 8.26
N ARG A 55 2.28 5.93 8.66
CA ARG A 55 3.57 5.33 8.29
C ARG A 55 3.86 4.04 9.05
N HIS A 56 3.25 3.90 10.23
CA HIS A 56 3.30 2.68 11.01
C HIS A 56 2.15 1.77 10.56
N THR A 57 2.49 0.73 9.85
CA THR A 57 1.52 -0.28 9.41
C THR A 57 1.08 -1.08 10.62
N ASN A 58 -0.20 -1.44 10.67
CA ASN A 58 -0.79 -2.29 11.72
C ASN A 58 -0.59 -1.76 13.17
N ALA A 59 -0.51 -0.45 13.33
CA ALA A 59 -0.42 0.18 14.64
C ALA A 59 -1.80 0.28 15.31
N LEU A 60 -1.80 0.24 16.65
CA LEU A 60 -2.99 0.53 17.44
C LEU A 60 -3.15 2.05 17.58
N TYR A 61 -4.31 2.55 17.17
CA TYR A 61 -4.65 3.98 17.27
C TYR A 61 -5.61 4.22 18.41
N GLN A 62 -5.33 5.25 19.19
CA GLN A 62 -6.25 5.81 20.16
C GLN A 62 -6.86 7.09 19.57
N ILE A 63 -8.11 7.00 19.14
CA ILE A 63 -8.82 8.09 18.46
C ILE A 63 -9.70 8.80 19.47
N LYS A 64 -9.42 10.10 19.66
CA LYS A 64 -10.19 10.99 20.53
C LYS A 64 -11.06 11.89 19.68
N PHE A 65 -12.37 11.88 19.91
CA PHE A 65 -13.32 12.76 19.22
C PHE A 65 -14.43 13.15 20.20
N GLY A 66 -14.64 14.46 20.39
CA GLY A 66 -15.50 14.98 21.45
C GLY A 66 -15.09 14.43 22.82
N ASP A 67 -16.04 13.88 23.55
CA ASP A 67 -15.81 13.25 24.86
C ASP A 67 -15.48 11.74 24.76
N ASN A 68 -15.46 11.20 23.55
CA ASN A 68 -15.26 9.78 23.32
C ASN A 68 -13.80 9.47 22.96
N THR A 69 -13.31 8.36 23.49
CA THR A 69 -12.00 7.80 23.13
C THR A 69 -12.21 6.34 22.71
N LYS A 70 -11.75 5.99 21.52
CA LYS A 70 -11.85 4.63 21.00
C LYS A 70 -10.49 4.11 20.58
N HIS A 71 -10.28 2.81 20.81
CA HIS A 71 -9.11 2.10 20.29
C HIS A 71 -9.49 1.44 18.97
N ALA A 72 -8.70 1.66 17.95
CA ALA A 72 -8.99 1.15 16.62
C ALA A 72 -7.70 0.80 15.87
N VAL A 73 -7.83 -0.11 14.91
CA VAL A 73 -6.79 -0.46 13.94
C VAL A 73 -7.27 -0.03 12.57
N VAL A 74 -6.34 0.37 11.70
CA VAL A 74 -6.66 0.72 10.32
C VAL A 74 -7.01 -0.56 9.55
N LYS A 75 -8.16 -0.55 8.90
CA LYS A 75 -8.63 -1.63 8.04
C LYS A 75 -8.32 -1.35 6.57
N ASP A 76 -8.58 -0.11 6.12
CA ASP A 76 -8.33 0.30 4.74
C ASP A 76 -7.97 1.78 4.66
N VAL A 77 -7.13 2.14 3.69
CA VAL A 77 -6.70 3.52 3.43
C VAL A 77 -6.87 3.82 1.95
N GLN A 78 -7.89 4.59 1.62
CA GLN A 78 -8.14 5.03 0.27
C GLN A 78 -7.22 6.21 -0.08
N ARG A 79 -6.31 5.99 -1.02
CA ARG A 79 -5.35 6.99 -1.48
C ARG A 79 -5.62 7.39 -2.92
N ASN A 80 -5.53 8.68 -3.18
CA ASN A 80 -5.58 9.19 -4.55
C ASN A 80 -4.16 9.16 -5.14
N PRO A 81 -3.89 8.33 -6.18
CA PRO A 81 -2.54 8.17 -6.73
C PRO A 81 -2.05 9.44 -7.45
N VAL A 82 -2.95 10.22 -8.06
CA VAL A 82 -2.60 11.43 -8.80
C VAL A 82 -2.22 12.58 -7.87
N LYS A 83 -3.01 12.81 -6.84
CA LYS A 83 -2.78 13.89 -5.86
C LYS A 83 -1.89 13.47 -4.70
N ARG A 84 -1.64 12.16 -4.53
CA ARG A 84 -0.88 11.57 -3.41
C ARG A 84 -1.44 11.97 -2.03
N ILE A 85 -2.76 12.12 -1.93
CA ILE A 85 -3.47 12.43 -0.70
C ILE A 85 -4.33 11.25 -0.27
N ILE A 86 -4.58 11.14 1.03
CA ILE A 86 -5.51 10.18 1.59
C ILE A 86 -6.92 10.75 1.43
N GLU A 87 -7.81 9.96 0.83
CA GLU A 87 -9.21 10.34 0.61
C GLU A 87 -10.15 9.86 1.70
N HIS A 88 -9.91 8.68 2.24
CA HIS A 88 -10.72 8.08 3.30
C HIS A 88 -9.88 7.10 4.11
N ILE A 89 -10.28 6.89 5.36
CA ILE A 89 -9.68 5.88 6.23
C ILE A 89 -10.80 5.13 6.92
N ASP A 90 -10.71 3.81 6.87
CA ASP A 90 -11.61 2.91 7.56
C ASP A 90 -10.89 2.30 8.76
N PHE A 91 -11.41 2.56 9.94
CA PHE A 91 -10.91 2.01 11.20
C PHE A 91 -11.85 0.92 11.71
N TYR A 92 -11.27 -0.11 12.29
CA TYR A 92 -12.00 -1.13 13.04
C TYR A 92 -11.77 -0.92 14.53
N GLU A 93 -12.85 -0.71 15.29
CA GLU A 93 -12.79 -0.58 16.75
C GLU A 93 -12.43 -1.92 17.35
N VAL A 94 -11.45 -1.93 18.23
CA VAL A 94 -10.91 -3.14 18.83
C VAL A 94 -10.92 -3.06 20.34
N THR A 95 -11.18 -4.22 20.94
CA THR A 95 -11.12 -4.40 22.39
C THR A 95 -9.84 -5.13 22.76
N ALA A 96 -9.25 -4.81 23.91
CA ALA A 96 -8.06 -5.49 24.38
C ALA A 96 -8.30 -7.00 24.51
N GLY A 97 -7.42 -7.81 23.90
CA GLY A 97 -7.51 -9.28 23.89
C GLY A 97 -8.37 -9.85 22.74
N GLU A 98 -8.84 -9.02 21.82
CA GLU A 98 -9.51 -9.46 20.60
C GLU A 98 -8.47 -9.89 19.55
N LYS A 99 -8.72 -11.00 18.86
CA LYS A 99 -7.94 -11.43 17.71
C LYS A 99 -8.57 -10.88 16.44
N ILE A 100 -7.79 -10.14 15.67
CA ILE A 100 -8.21 -9.58 14.40
C ILE A 100 -7.37 -10.12 13.25
N THR A 101 -7.95 -10.14 12.04
CA THR A 101 -7.23 -10.45 10.82
C THR A 101 -6.75 -9.15 10.19
N VAL A 102 -5.45 -9.04 9.99
CA VAL A 102 -4.78 -7.88 9.38
C VAL A 102 -3.84 -8.33 8.27
N GLU A 103 -3.66 -7.48 7.28
CA GLU A 103 -2.69 -7.67 6.21
C GLU A 103 -1.36 -7.09 6.65
N VAL A 104 -0.32 -7.93 6.68
CA VAL A 104 1.02 -7.54 7.12
C VAL A 104 1.98 -7.57 5.94
N PRO A 105 2.71 -6.48 5.69
CA PRO A 105 3.65 -6.42 4.59
C PRO A 105 4.83 -7.38 4.82
N VAL A 106 5.21 -8.07 3.74
CA VAL A 106 6.31 -9.02 3.71
C VAL A 106 7.57 -8.33 3.20
N PHE A 107 8.66 -8.49 3.93
CA PHE A 107 9.99 -8.01 3.55
C PHE A 107 10.95 -9.16 3.45
N VAL A 108 11.80 -9.12 2.44
CA VAL A 108 12.85 -10.11 2.23
C VAL A 108 14.18 -9.55 2.72
N GLU A 109 14.89 -10.30 3.56
CA GLU A 109 16.24 -9.98 4.00
C GLU A 109 17.20 -11.08 3.58
N GLY A 110 18.42 -10.69 3.24
CA GLY A 110 19.49 -11.61 2.84
C GLY A 110 19.78 -11.61 1.35
N THR A 111 20.73 -12.45 0.95
CA THR A 111 21.14 -12.61 -0.45
C THR A 111 21.09 -14.08 -0.82
N PRO A 112 20.34 -14.46 -1.87
CA PRO A 112 20.36 -15.81 -2.39
C PRO A 112 21.74 -16.15 -2.98
N LYS A 113 22.01 -17.43 -3.17
CA LYS A 113 23.27 -17.90 -3.75
C LYS A 113 23.35 -17.64 -5.24
N GLY A 114 24.50 -17.18 -5.71
CA GLY A 114 24.78 -16.98 -7.13
C GLY A 114 24.23 -15.66 -7.68
N ALA A 115 23.68 -15.69 -8.88
CA ALA A 115 23.07 -14.55 -9.58
C ALA A 115 21.55 -14.48 -9.40
N ALA A 116 20.98 -15.31 -8.51
CA ALA A 116 19.54 -15.37 -8.28
C ALA A 116 19.04 -14.12 -7.54
N VAL A 117 17.82 -13.73 -7.84
CA VAL A 117 17.10 -12.62 -7.20
C VAL A 117 15.82 -13.17 -6.58
N ALA A 118 15.50 -12.69 -5.39
CA ALA A 118 14.25 -13.05 -4.73
C ALA A 118 13.12 -12.13 -5.21
N PHE A 119 12.06 -12.72 -5.71
CA PHE A 119 10.82 -12.06 -6.10
C PHE A 119 9.77 -12.30 -5.04
N VAL A 120 9.10 -11.23 -4.60
CA VAL A 120 8.00 -11.32 -3.64
C VAL A 120 6.71 -11.50 -4.42
N ASP A 121 6.12 -12.69 -4.35
CA ASP A 121 4.86 -13.02 -5.04
C ASP A 121 3.67 -12.42 -4.28
N ILE A 122 3.70 -12.48 -2.93
CA ILE A 122 2.68 -11.94 -2.05
C ILE A 122 3.30 -10.83 -1.22
N GLN A 123 2.91 -9.58 -1.51
CA GLN A 123 3.44 -8.40 -0.83
C GLN A 123 2.87 -8.22 0.57
N GLU A 124 1.63 -8.65 0.80
CA GLU A 124 0.92 -8.53 2.07
C GLU A 124 0.32 -9.88 2.45
N LEU A 125 0.70 -10.40 3.61
CA LEU A 125 0.22 -11.68 4.12
C LEU A 125 -0.88 -11.45 5.15
N PRO A 126 -2.11 -11.97 4.95
CA PRO A 126 -3.17 -11.87 5.93
C PRO A 126 -2.90 -12.81 7.09
N VAL A 127 -2.79 -12.24 8.29
CA VAL A 127 -2.54 -12.95 9.53
C VAL A 127 -3.57 -12.62 10.58
N ARG A 128 -3.82 -13.56 11.48
CA ARG A 128 -4.65 -13.38 12.66
C ARG A 128 -3.76 -13.14 13.87
N ALA A 129 -3.88 -11.99 14.48
CA ALA A 129 -3.05 -11.61 15.62
C ALA A 129 -3.86 -10.93 16.73
N ASP A 130 -3.33 -10.97 17.95
CA ASP A 130 -3.88 -10.20 19.05
C ASP A 130 -3.62 -8.70 18.84
N VAL A 131 -4.61 -7.87 19.12
CA VAL A 131 -4.53 -6.39 19.00
C VAL A 131 -3.33 -5.81 19.73
N THR A 132 -2.92 -6.44 20.83
CA THR A 132 -1.81 -5.97 21.67
C THR A 132 -0.43 -6.29 21.05
N ASN A 133 -0.36 -7.26 20.14
CA ASN A 133 0.89 -7.75 19.56
C ASN A 133 0.80 -7.86 18.03
N LEU A 134 0.37 -6.78 17.38
CA LEU A 134 0.31 -6.70 15.93
C LEU A 134 1.72 -6.54 15.34
N PRO A 135 2.13 -7.38 14.39
CA PRO A 135 3.41 -7.20 13.72
C PRO A 135 3.33 -6.06 12.70
N GLU A 136 4.33 -5.19 12.69
CA GLU A 136 4.43 -4.13 11.66
C GLU A 136 4.87 -4.69 10.31
N ARG A 137 5.66 -5.77 10.33
CA ARG A 137 6.21 -6.43 9.14
C ARG A 137 6.56 -7.87 9.43
N ILE A 138 6.55 -8.69 8.40
CA ILE A 138 7.07 -10.06 8.42
C ILE A 138 8.35 -10.07 7.61
N VAL A 139 9.43 -10.58 8.20
CA VAL A 139 10.72 -10.66 7.54
C VAL A 139 11.00 -12.12 7.17
N ILE A 140 11.29 -12.34 5.89
CA ILE A 140 11.63 -13.66 5.35
C ILE A 140 13.11 -13.64 4.96
N SER A 141 13.90 -14.53 5.56
CA SER A 141 15.30 -14.70 5.17
C SER A 141 15.42 -15.58 3.92
N VAL A 142 16.12 -15.06 2.91
CA VAL A 142 16.44 -15.81 1.67
C VAL A 142 17.91 -16.19 1.61
N ASP A 143 18.63 -16.09 2.73
CA ASP A 143 20.04 -16.43 2.79
C ASP A 143 20.29 -17.88 2.41
N GLY A 144 21.08 -18.05 1.38
CA GLY A 144 21.54 -19.37 0.95
C GLY A 144 20.56 -20.17 0.10
N LEU A 145 19.39 -19.61 -0.27
CA LEU A 145 18.48 -20.21 -1.22
C LEU A 145 19.10 -20.22 -2.62
N GLN A 146 18.72 -21.21 -3.42
CA GLN A 146 19.20 -21.41 -4.78
C GLN A 146 18.12 -21.03 -5.78
N ASP A 147 18.54 -20.93 -7.04
CA ASP A 147 17.63 -20.75 -8.16
C ASP A 147 16.56 -21.86 -8.22
N GLY A 148 15.30 -21.44 -8.34
CA GLY A 148 14.13 -22.33 -8.31
C GLY A 148 13.56 -22.62 -6.93
N ASP A 149 14.21 -22.18 -5.85
CA ASP A 149 13.68 -22.36 -4.49
C ASP A 149 12.49 -21.44 -4.25
N LYS A 150 11.48 -21.95 -3.53
CA LYS A 150 10.27 -21.22 -3.14
C LYS A 150 10.07 -21.27 -1.65
N VAL A 151 9.70 -20.15 -1.08
CA VAL A 151 9.28 -20.07 0.33
C VAL A 151 7.76 -20.03 0.37
N PHE A 152 7.15 -21.03 1.01
CA PHE A 152 5.69 -21.12 1.15
C PHE A 152 5.20 -20.40 2.40
N ALA A 153 3.92 -20.03 2.41
CA ALA A 153 3.29 -19.34 3.54
C ALA A 153 3.45 -20.12 4.86
N LYS A 154 3.45 -21.45 4.83
CA LYS A 154 3.66 -22.32 6.01
C LYS A 154 5.08 -22.25 6.60
N ASP A 155 6.08 -21.91 5.78
CA ASP A 155 7.51 -21.90 6.16
C ASP A 155 7.94 -20.54 6.69
N VAL A 156 7.04 -19.55 6.65
CA VAL A 156 7.29 -18.19 7.15
C VAL A 156 7.35 -18.19 8.67
N THR A 157 8.43 -17.65 9.22
CA THR A 157 8.58 -17.48 10.67
C THR A 157 7.69 -16.34 11.15
N LEU A 158 6.59 -16.69 11.82
CA LEU A 158 5.68 -15.73 12.43
C LEU A 158 6.11 -15.40 13.88
N PRO A 159 5.90 -14.16 14.35
CA PRO A 159 6.12 -13.80 15.73
C PRO A 159 5.12 -14.49 16.67
N GLU A 160 5.41 -14.49 17.98
CA GLU A 160 4.57 -15.13 18.98
C GLU A 160 3.14 -14.53 19.01
N GLY A 161 2.14 -15.41 18.99
CA GLY A 161 0.73 -15.00 19.03
C GLY A 161 0.12 -14.61 17.68
N VAL A 162 0.85 -14.81 16.58
CA VAL A 162 0.37 -14.56 15.21
C VAL A 162 0.15 -15.90 14.51
N GLU A 163 -1.02 -16.04 13.92
CA GLU A 163 -1.43 -17.22 13.16
C GLU A 163 -1.75 -16.81 11.71
N LEU A 164 -1.52 -17.68 10.74
CA LEU A 164 -1.99 -17.44 9.37
C LEU A 164 -3.51 -17.35 9.35
N ALA A 165 -4.07 -16.48 8.53
CA ALA A 165 -5.51 -16.40 8.36
C ALA A 165 -6.04 -17.67 7.68
N GLU A 166 -7.23 -18.11 8.05
CA GLU A 166 -7.86 -19.38 7.59
C GLU A 166 -8.05 -19.46 6.05
N HIS A 167 -8.08 -18.32 5.37
CA HIS A 167 -8.26 -18.23 3.92
C HIS A 167 -6.98 -18.20 3.10
N VAL A 168 -5.81 -18.24 3.76
CA VAL A 168 -4.51 -18.33 3.09
C VAL A 168 -4.20 -19.78 2.79
N ASN A 169 -3.85 -20.09 1.56
CA ASN A 169 -3.36 -21.41 1.21
C ASN A 169 -1.94 -21.58 1.76
N PRO A 170 -1.70 -22.54 2.68
CA PRO A 170 -0.35 -22.75 3.24
C PRO A 170 0.69 -23.19 2.22
N GLU A 171 0.25 -23.68 1.05
CA GLU A 171 1.11 -24.09 -0.07
C GLU A 171 1.32 -22.99 -1.12
N GLU A 172 0.81 -21.78 -0.87
CA GLU A 172 1.02 -20.63 -1.75
C GLU A 172 2.45 -20.10 -1.56
N SER A 173 3.15 -19.84 -2.69
CA SER A 173 4.49 -19.25 -2.64
C SER A 173 4.40 -17.79 -2.26
N VAL A 174 5.15 -17.40 -1.22
CA VAL A 174 5.27 -16.01 -0.78
C VAL A 174 6.47 -15.34 -1.43
N VAL A 175 7.56 -16.11 -1.58
CA VAL A 175 8.79 -15.64 -2.22
C VAL A 175 9.28 -16.73 -3.17
N THR A 176 9.62 -16.34 -4.39
CA THR A 176 10.27 -17.20 -5.39
C THR A 176 11.66 -16.65 -5.70
N VAL A 177 12.65 -17.54 -5.73
CA VAL A 177 14.03 -17.17 -6.06
C VAL A 177 14.33 -17.64 -7.47
N GLU A 178 14.60 -16.71 -8.36
CA GLU A 178 14.87 -17.00 -9.79
C GLU A 178 16.07 -16.19 -10.28
N VAL A 179 16.81 -16.75 -11.23
CA VAL A 179 17.83 -15.97 -11.96
C VAL A 179 17.12 -15.17 -13.05
N PRO A 180 17.18 -13.84 -13.02
CA PRO A 180 16.61 -13.05 -14.09
C PRO A 180 17.31 -13.42 -15.40
N GLU A 181 16.56 -14.00 -16.33
CA GLU A 181 17.04 -14.22 -17.69
C GLU A 181 17.25 -12.85 -18.31
N GLU A 182 18.52 -12.48 -18.51
CA GLU A 182 18.88 -11.26 -19.21
C GLU A 182 18.33 -11.37 -20.63
N VAL A 183 17.15 -10.81 -20.85
CA VAL A 183 16.60 -10.66 -22.20
C VAL A 183 17.58 -9.78 -22.94
N ALA A 184 18.48 -10.39 -23.70
CA ALA A 184 19.36 -9.68 -24.62
C ALA A 184 18.45 -8.83 -25.51
N LEU A 185 18.46 -7.53 -25.25
CA LEU A 185 17.88 -6.55 -26.17
C LEU A 185 18.52 -6.83 -27.52
N PRO A 186 17.74 -7.10 -28.58
CA PRO A 186 18.31 -7.22 -29.90
C PRO A 186 19.05 -5.91 -30.18
N GLU A 187 20.38 -6.02 -30.35
CA GLU A 187 21.21 -4.91 -30.82
C GLU A 187 20.55 -4.40 -32.11
N PRO A 188 20.34 -3.06 -32.24
CA PRO A 188 19.90 -2.52 -33.51
C PRO A 188 20.98 -2.87 -34.55
N THR A 189 20.67 -3.81 -35.40
CA THR A 189 21.46 -4.08 -36.60
C THR A 189 21.49 -2.81 -37.43
N GLU A 190 22.60 -2.12 -37.35
CA GLU A 190 23.00 -1.12 -38.34
C GLU A 190 23.16 -1.86 -39.68
N THR A 191 22.14 -1.84 -40.48
CA THR A 191 22.26 -2.15 -41.91
C THR A 191 21.32 -1.24 -42.70
N ASP A 192 22.01 -0.45 -43.44
CA ASP A 192 21.67 0.22 -44.70
C ASP A 192 21.38 1.73 -44.61
N ALA A 193 22.49 2.42 -44.55
CA ALA A 193 22.62 3.77 -45.10
C ALA A 193 23.31 3.66 -46.48
N ALA A 194 22.54 3.55 -47.55
CA ALA A 194 23.00 4.00 -48.86
C ALA A 194 21.88 4.07 -49.89
N ALA A 195 21.81 5.22 -50.53
CA ALA A 195 21.08 5.58 -51.77
C ALA A 195 19.64 6.08 -51.54
N ALA A 196 19.29 7.34 -51.76
CA ALA A 196 19.60 8.17 -52.90
C ALA A 196 19.27 9.64 -52.60
N ALA A 197 20.20 10.48 -52.90
CA ALA A 197 19.97 11.91 -53.15
C ALA A 197 19.36 12.08 -54.54
N THR A 198 18.54 13.04 -54.69
CA THR A 198 18.13 13.92 -55.80
C THR A 198 16.61 14.09 -55.74
N ASP A 199 16.06 15.24 -55.73
CA ASP A 199 16.17 16.40 -56.56
C ASP A 199 15.07 17.43 -56.15
N ALA A 200 15.45 18.73 -56.25
CA ALA A 200 14.60 19.86 -56.49
C ALA A 200 13.62 20.43 -55.42
N ALA A 201 14.04 21.54 -54.86
CA ALA A 201 13.20 22.72 -54.62
C ALA A 201 13.04 23.50 -55.95
N PRO A 202 12.30 24.62 -56.10
CA PRO A 202 11.46 25.39 -55.17
C PRO A 202 10.17 25.91 -55.85
N ALA A 203 9.35 26.64 -55.10
CA ALA A 203 8.59 27.86 -55.44
C ALA A 203 7.45 28.02 -54.45
N ALA A 204 7.48 29.01 -53.60
CA ALA A 204 6.97 30.39 -53.78
C ALA A 204 5.48 30.45 -54.09
N ASP A 205 4.68 30.97 -53.25
CA ASP A 205 4.05 32.30 -53.29
C ASP A 205 2.80 32.34 -52.42
N ALA A 206 2.84 33.21 -51.48
CA ALA A 206 2.04 34.38 -51.25
C ALA A 206 0.51 34.25 -51.13
N SER A 207 0.07 35.09 -50.23
CA SER A 207 -1.16 35.88 -50.19
C SER A 207 -2.28 35.32 -49.30
N ALA A 208 -2.36 35.89 -48.15
CA ALA A 208 -3.09 37.10 -47.77
C ALA A 208 -4.59 36.94 -47.56
N ALA A 209 -4.93 37.34 -46.38
CA ALA A 209 -6.04 38.21 -46.01
C ALA A 209 -7.44 37.63 -45.77
N LYS A 210 -7.86 37.91 -44.57
CA LYS A 210 -9.03 38.69 -44.17
C LYS A 210 -10.30 37.97 -43.77
N GLU A 211 -10.69 38.40 -42.56
CA GLU A 211 -12.03 38.81 -42.10
C GLU A 211 -13.19 37.80 -42.27
N ASP A 212 -13.77 37.38 -41.16
CA ASP A 212 -14.78 38.08 -40.38
C ASP A 212 -14.93 37.43 -39.01
#